data_e93813bd3471ba342b62bec6628be6a9
#
_entry.id   e93813bd3471ba342b62bec6628be6a9
#
_cell.length_a   1.000
_cell.length_b   1.000
_cell.length_c   1.000
_cell.angle_alpha   90.00
_cell.angle_beta   90.00
_cell.angle_gamma   90.00
#
_symmetry.space_group_name_H-M   'P 1'
#
loop_
_entity.id
_entity.type
_entity.pdbx_description
1 polymer ?
#
loop_
_entity_poly.entity_id
_entity_poly.type
_entity_poly.pdbx_seq_one_letter_code
_entity_poly.pdbx_strand_id
1 'polypeptide(L)'
;MYIPPFTISTNAINLIAEISAQIEPYAIRLEQSDGLRLRKANRVRTIHSSLAIEGNMLSENEVKDIIDGKTVMAPLRQIQEVKNAIKTYELYEKLNPFDVNDLLKAHGTMMMALTDDAGKFRRGGVGVFSEE
;
A
#
# COMPACT_ATOMS: atom_id res chain seq x y z
N MET A 1 2.54 -17.57 -18.29
CA MET A 1 2.78 -16.25 -17.65
C MET A 1 2.97 -15.22 -18.75
N TYR A 2 2.21 -14.15 -18.78
CA TYR A 2 2.39 -13.06 -19.75
C TYR A 2 3.63 -12.25 -19.34
N ILE A 3 4.60 -12.14 -20.24
CA ILE A 3 5.76 -11.26 -20.08
C ILE A 3 5.51 -10.05 -20.99
N PRO A 4 5.33 -8.85 -20.44
CA PRO A 4 5.14 -7.65 -21.24
C PRO A 4 6.37 -7.41 -22.11
N PRO A 5 6.20 -6.96 -23.39
CA PRO A 5 7.32 -6.67 -24.26
C PRO A 5 8.12 -5.48 -23.69
N PHE A 6 9.42 -5.68 -23.49
CA PHE A 6 10.34 -4.61 -23.10
C PHE A 6 11.70 -4.81 -23.76
N THR A 7 12.43 -3.73 -23.90
CA THR A 7 13.81 -3.75 -24.44
C THR A 7 14.76 -3.20 -23.38
N ILE A 8 15.81 -3.95 -23.08
CA ILE A 8 16.88 -3.50 -22.20
C ILE A 8 17.80 -2.59 -23.00
N SER A 9 17.73 -1.29 -22.75
CA SER A 9 18.63 -0.30 -23.37
C SER A 9 19.89 -0.08 -22.52
N THR A 10 20.97 0.38 -23.15
CA THR A 10 22.18 0.79 -22.43
C THR A 10 21.88 1.85 -21.36
N ASN A 11 20.95 2.78 -21.65
CA ASN A 11 20.53 3.79 -20.69
C ASN A 11 19.85 3.17 -19.46
N ALA A 12 18.99 2.17 -19.65
CA ALA A 12 18.36 1.47 -18.54
C ALA A 12 19.41 0.76 -17.64
N ILE A 13 20.43 0.14 -18.24
CA ILE A 13 21.52 -0.49 -17.48
C ILE A 13 22.31 0.54 -16.68
N ASN A 14 22.64 1.68 -17.28
CA ASN A 14 23.36 2.76 -16.60
C ASN A 14 22.56 3.32 -15.43
N LEU A 15 21.25 3.58 -15.63
CA LEU A 15 20.36 4.06 -14.57
C LEU A 15 20.24 3.04 -13.42
N ILE A 16 20.16 1.75 -13.71
CA ILE A 16 20.17 0.70 -12.68
C ILE A 16 21.46 0.73 -11.87
N ALA A 17 22.60 0.86 -12.54
CA ALA A 17 23.90 0.94 -11.87
C ALA A 17 24.01 2.18 -10.98
N GLU A 18 23.57 3.35 -11.46
CA GLU A 18 23.56 4.61 -10.70
C GLU A 18 22.63 4.50 -9.47
N ILE A 19 21.42 3.97 -9.64
CA ILE A 19 20.47 3.76 -8.54
C ILE A 19 21.06 2.79 -7.51
N SER A 20 21.64 1.67 -7.95
CA SER A 20 22.26 0.70 -7.05
C SER A 20 23.40 1.30 -6.24
N ALA A 21 24.26 2.11 -6.87
CA ALA A 21 25.34 2.81 -6.20
C ALA A 21 24.85 3.86 -5.16
N GLN A 22 23.66 4.42 -5.37
CA GLN A 22 23.06 5.36 -4.42
C GLN A 22 22.36 4.66 -3.26
N ILE A 23 21.80 3.47 -3.48
CA ILE A 23 21.06 2.71 -2.46
C ILE A 23 22.00 2.16 -1.38
N GLU A 24 23.17 1.66 -1.76
CA GLU A 24 24.10 1.00 -0.84
C GLU A 24 24.53 1.87 0.36
N PRO A 25 24.92 3.15 0.19
CA PRO A 25 25.21 4.05 1.31
C PRO A 25 23.99 4.35 2.18
N TYR A 26 22.79 4.32 1.58
CA TYR A 26 21.53 4.51 2.34
C TYR A 26 21.21 3.31 3.23
N ALA A 27 21.40 2.08 2.75
CA ALA A 27 21.19 0.87 3.53
C ALA A 27 22.06 0.87 4.79
N ILE A 28 23.36 1.22 4.65
CA ILE A 28 24.30 1.31 5.76
C ILE A 28 23.88 2.38 6.79
N ARG A 29 23.42 3.55 6.32
CA ARG A 29 22.94 4.64 7.21
C ARG A 29 21.65 4.29 7.92
N LEU A 30 20.73 3.59 7.27
CA LEU A 30 19.46 3.15 7.85
C LEU A 30 19.64 2.10 8.96
N GLU A 31 20.71 1.30 8.88
CA GLU A 31 21.05 0.37 9.97
C GLU A 31 21.63 1.07 11.20
N GLN A 32 22.27 2.23 11.02
CA GLN A 32 22.99 2.95 12.07
C GLN A 32 22.17 4.03 12.79
N SER A 33 21.08 4.53 12.22
CA SER A 33 20.29 5.60 12.82
C SER A 33 18.80 5.50 12.50
N ASP A 34 17.95 5.78 13.50
CA ASP A 34 16.49 6.10 13.36
C ASP A 34 15.65 5.28 12.34
N GLY A 35 16.16 4.17 11.84
CA GLY A 35 15.49 3.35 10.81
C GLY A 35 14.08 2.94 11.21
N LEU A 36 13.83 2.67 12.48
CA LEU A 36 12.51 2.35 13.00
C LEU A 36 11.55 3.54 12.93
N ARG A 37 12.04 4.74 13.27
CA ARG A 37 11.25 5.98 13.21
C ARG A 37 10.89 6.37 11.79
N LEU A 38 11.85 6.23 10.88
CA LEU A 38 11.64 6.52 9.46
C LEU A 38 10.66 5.53 8.82
N ARG A 39 10.79 4.23 9.13
CA ARG A 39 9.86 3.19 8.65
C ARG A 39 8.44 3.45 9.14
N LYS A 40 8.27 3.85 10.42
CA LYS A 40 6.97 4.21 10.97
C LYS A 40 6.36 5.44 10.26
N ALA A 41 7.14 6.50 10.09
CA ALA A 41 6.69 7.71 9.39
C ALA A 41 6.32 7.42 7.93
N ASN A 42 7.14 6.65 7.22
CA ASN A 42 6.84 6.25 5.85
C ASN A 42 5.58 5.37 5.75
N ARG A 43 5.38 4.47 6.71
CA ARG A 43 4.16 3.65 6.78
C ARG A 43 2.91 4.51 6.96
N VAL A 44 2.95 5.49 7.86
CA VAL A 44 1.85 6.44 8.07
C VAL A 44 1.53 7.18 6.77
N ARG A 45 2.54 7.75 6.10
CA ARG A 45 2.37 8.45 4.83
C ARG A 45 1.81 7.57 3.74
N THR A 46 2.33 6.35 3.59
CA THR A 46 1.87 5.43 2.56
C THR A 46 0.39 5.09 2.74
N ILE A 47 -0.02 4.75 3.96
CA ILE A 47 -1.42 4.42 4.28
C ILE A 47 -2.30 5.65 4.05
N HIS A 48 -1.93 6.81 4.61
CA HIS A 48 -2.69 8.05 4.45
C HIS A 48 -2.87 8.43 2.97
N SER A 49 -1.77 8.48 2.20
CA SER A 49 -1.83 8.91 0.80
C SER A 49 -2.63 7.95 -0.07
N SER A 50 -2.50 6.64 0.15
CA SER A 50 -3.26 5.63 -0.60
C SER A 50 -4.76 5.75 -0.34
N LEU A 51 -5.16 5.93 0.91
CA LEU A 51 -6.56 6.06 1.28
C LEU A 51 -7.15 7.42 0.90
N ALA A 52 -6.35 8.49 0.91
CA ALA A 52 -6.78 9.82 0.47
C ALA A 52 -7.18 9.84 -1.02
N ILE A 53 -6.48 9.09 -1.88
CA ILE A 53 -6.86 8.91 -3.29
C ILE A 53 -8.25 8.27 -3.42
N GLU A 54 -8.61 7.38 -2.50
CA GLU A 54 -9.92 6.70 -2.46
C GLU A 54 -10.99 7.50 -1.71
N GLY A 55 -10.68 8.75 -1.33
CA GLY A 55 -11.63 9.65 -0.68
C GLY A 55 -11.69 9.57 0.85
N ASN A 56 -10.77 8.89 1.51
CA ASN A 56 -10.65 8.95 2.96
C ASN A 56 -10.16 10.34 3.39
N MET A 57 -10.86 10.96 4.32
CA MET A 57 -10.63 12.36 4.74
C MET A 57 -9.81 12.50 6.03
N LEU A 58 -9.34 11.38 6.60
CA LEU A 58 -8.51 11.42 7.80
C LEU A 58 -7.17 12.10 7.52
N SER A 59 -6.73 12.94 8.44
CA SER A 59 -5.41 13.56 8.39
C SER A 59 -4.30 12.54 8.68
N GLU A 60 -3.07 12.86 8.28
CA GLU A 60 -1.89 12.03 8.57
C GLU A 60 -1.72 11.78 10.09
N ASN A 61 -2.05 12.78 10.92
CA ASN A 61 -1.99 12.65 12.38
C ASN A 61 -3.05 11.67 12.91
N GLU A 62 -4.28 11.71 12.39
CA GLU A 62 -5.33 10.76 12.78
C GLU A 62 -4.99 9.33 12.35
N VAL A 63 -4.47 9.15 11.14
CA VAL A 63 -3.94 7.84 10.69
C VAL A 63 -2.84 7.35 11.60
N LYS A 64 -1.89 8.22 11.99
CA LYS A 64 -0.83 7.90 12.95
C LYS A 64 -1.40 7.50 14.30
N ASP A 65 -2.40 8.22 14.81
CA ASP A 65 -3.03 7.92 16.09
C ASP A 65 -3.75 6.55 16.06
N ILE A 66 -4.40 6.19 14.95
CA ILE A 66 -4.99 4.86 14.76
C ILE A 66 -3.90 3.77 14.75
N ILE A 67 -2.77 4.01 14.07
CA ILE A 67 -1.62 3.08 14.06
C ILE A 67 -1.06 2.90 15.48
N ASP A 68 -1.06 3.96 16.28
CA ASP A 68 -0.59 3.96 17.67
C ASP A 68 -1.63 3.40 18.66
N GLY A 69 -2.78 2.93 18.17
CA GLY A 69 -3.85 2.34 19.00
C GLY A 69 -4.68 3.37 19.78
N LYS A 70 -4.59 4.66 19.43
CA LYS A 70 -5.38 5.72 20.06
C LYS A 70 -6.78 5.81 19.45
N THR A 71 -7.70 6.36 20.22
CA THR A 71 -9.05 6.63 19.75
C THR A 71 -9.07 7.92 18.92
N VAL A 72 -9.71 7.85 17.75
CA VAL A 72 -9.91 8.99 16.84
C VAL A 72 -11.41 9.19 16.64
N MET A 73 -11.84 10.45 16.66
CA MET A 73 -13.23 10.86 16.41
C MET A 73 -13.43 11.14 14.92
N ALA A 74 -13.87 10.11 14.18
CA ALA A 74 -14.09 10.19 12.74
C ALA A 74 -15.18 9.18 12.30
N PRO A 75 -15.68 9.24 11.06
CA PRO A 75 -16.62 8.25 10.55
C PRO A 75 -16.07 6.84 10.67
N LEU A 76 -16.86 5.93 11.21
CA LEU A 76 -16.43 4.55 11.49
C LEU A 76 -15.90 3.83 10.25
N ARG A 77 -16.48 4.11 9.07
CA ARG A 77 -16.02 3.56 7.80
C ARG A 77 -14.58 3.97 7.50
N GLN A 78 -14.24 5.24 7.67
CA GLN A 78 -12.89 5.75 7.40
C GLN A 78 -11.85 5.17 8.37
N ILE A 79 -12.22 5.03 9.65
CA ILE A 79 -11.39 4.34 10.65
C ILE A 79 -11.19 2.87 10.27
N GLN A 80 -12.24 2.20 9.78
CA GLN A 80 -12.16 0.81 9.36
C GLN A 80 -11.23 0.64 8.14
N GLU A 81 -11.28 1.55 7.18
CA GLU A 81 -10.38 1.58 6.02
C GLU A 81 -8.91 1.64 6.45
N VAL A 82 -8.57 2.54 7.40
CA VAL A 82 -7.19 2.63 7.94
C VAL A 82 -6.79 1.33 8.65
N LYS A 83 -7.65 0.77 9.49
CA LYS A 83 -7.37 -0.50 10.19
C LYS A 83 -7.14 -1.66 9.22
N ASN A 84 -7.92 -1.72 8.15
CA ASN A 84 -7.76 -2.73 7.12
C ASN A 84 -6.45 -2.53 6.35
N ALA A 85 -6.11 -1.30 5.98
CA ALA A 85 -4.86 -0.98 5.32
C ALA A 85 -3.65 -1.41 6.19
N ILE A 86 -3.65 -1.10 7.49
CA ILE A 86 -2.60 -1.52 8.42
C ILE A 86 -2.40 -3.04 8.36
N LYS A 87 -3.50 -3.82 8.48
CA LYS A 87 -3.46 -5.28 8.44
C LYS A 87 -2.97 -5.82 7.10
N THR A 88 -3.39 -5.20 5.99
CA THR A 88 -2.99 -5.61 4.65
C THR A 88 -1.50 -5.37 4.43
N TYR A 89 -0.97 -4.23 4.87
CA TYR A 89 0.47 -3.96 4.81
C TYR A 89 1.31 -4.89 5.71
N GLU A 90 0.73 -5.47 6.77
CA GLU A 90 1.41 -6.49 7.58
C GLU A 90 1.51 -7.85 6.88
N LEU A 91 0.68 -8.08 5.88
CA LEU A 91 0.66 -9.32 5.11
C LEU A 91 1.58 -9.29 3.88
N TYR A 92 1.99 -8.11 3.39
CA TYR A 92 2.57 -7.96 2.06
C TYR A 92 3.80 -8.84 1.82
N GLU A 93 4.67 -9.00 2.82
CA GLU A 93 5.87 -9.84 2.71
C GLU A 93 5.56 -11.35 2.60
N LYS A 94 4.34 -11.74 2.99
CA LYS A 94 3.88 -13.14 3.00
C LYS A 94 3.04 -13.49 1.77
N LEU A 95 2.76 -12.50 0.92
CA LEU A 95 1.89 -12.66 -0.24
C LEU A 95 2.74 -12.84 -1.51
N ASN A 96 2.34 -13.81 -2.33
CA ASN A 96 2.90 -13.99 -3.65
C ASN A 96 2.10 -13.14 -4.66
N PRO A 97 2.71 -12.11 -5.29
CA PRO A 97 2.00 -11.24 -6.23
C PRO A 97 1.52 -11.94 -7.51
N PHE A 98 1.98 -13.16 -7.76
CA PHE A 98 1.60 -13.99 -8.92
C PHE A 98 0.56 -15.06 -8.57
N ASP A 99 0.09 -15.13 -7.31
CA ASP A 99 -0.96 -16.06 -6.87
C ASP A 99 -2.29 -15.32 -6.71
N VAL A 100 -3.30 -15.80 -7.45
CA VAL A 100 -4.66 -15.24 -7.38
C VAL A 100 -5.28 -15.38 -6.00
N ASN A 101 -4.99 -16.46 -5.27
CA ASN A 101 -5.51 -16.65 -3.92
C ASN A 101 -4.93 -15.62 -2.95
N ASP A 102 -3.66 -15.29 -3.09
CA ASP A 102 -3.02 -14.25 -2.29
C ASP A 102 -3.54 -12.84 -2.65
N LEU A 103 -3.84 -12.59 -3.92
CA LEU A 103 -4.54 -11.37 -4.33
C LEU A 103 -5.92 -11.26 -3.67
N LEU A 104 -6.71 -12.32 -3.71
CA LEU A 104 -8.03 -12.35 -3.08
C LEU A 104 -7.94 -12.23 -1.55
N LYS A 105 -6.92 -12.80 -0.93
CA LYS A 105 -6.64 -12.64 0.49
C LYS A 105 -6.30 -11.19 0.86
N ALA A 106 -5.44 -10.54 0.07
CA ALA A 106 -5.11 -9.13 0.25
C ALA A 106 -6.37 -8.25 0.12
N HIS A 107 -7.14 -8.45 -0.96
CA HIS A 107 -8.42 -7.76 -1.18
C HIS A 107 -9.40 -8.01 -0.04
N GLY A 108 -9.55 -9.25 0.41
CA GLY A 108 -10.43 -9.61 1.53
C GLY A 108 -10.07 -8.90 2.83
N THR A 109 -8.77 -8.77 3.11
CA THR A 109 -8.28 -8.04 4.29
C THR A 109 -8.51 -6.53 4.14
N MET A 110 -8.21 -5.96 2.96
CA MET A 110 -8.39 -4.54 2.69
C MET A 110 -9.85 -4.10 2.74
N MET A 111 -10.75 -4.94 2.26
CA MET A 111 -12.18 -4.64 2.13
C MET A 111 -13.04 -5.19 3.28
N MET A 112 -12.42 -5.73 4.32
CA MET A 112 -13.13 -6.33 5.47
C MET A 112 -14.11 -5.34 6.10
N ALA A 113 -15.37 -5.75 6.24
CA ALA A 113 -16.47 -4.93 6.76
C ALA A 113 -16.76 -3.64 5.98
N LEU A 114 -16.26 -3.51 4.76
CA LEU A 114 -16.54 -2.38 3.86
C LEU A 114 -17.44 -2.79 2.70
N THR A 115 -17.38 -4.06 2.29
CA THR A 115 -18.19 -4.64 1.21
C THR A 115 -18.45 -6.13 1.44
N ASP A 116 -19.56 -6.63 0.91
CA ASP A 116 -19.94 -8.05 0.96
C ASP A 116 -19.09 -8.93 0.01
N ASP A 117 -18.45 -8.31 -0.98
CA ASP A 117 -17.58 -8.99 -1.96
C ASP A 117 -16.10 -9.03 -1.54
N ALA A 118 -15.79 -8.75 -0.26
CA ALA A 118 -14.42 -8.81 0.25
C ALA A 118 -13.78 -10.17 -0.03
N GLY A 119 -12.62 -10.18 -0.70
CA GLY A 119 -11.88 -11.40 -1.06
C GLY A 119 -12.49 -12.22 -2.21
N LYS A 120 -13.37 -11.63 -3.01
CA LYS A 120 -14.03 -12.29 -4.14
C LYS A 120 -13.91 -11.44 -5.40
N PHE A 121 -13.95 -12.10 -6.56
CA PHE A 121 -14.19 -11.41 -7.81
C PHE A 121 -15.64 -10.96 -7.89
N ARG A 122 -15.86 -9.72 -8.34
CA ARG A 122 -17.21 -9.23 -8.59
C ARG A 122 -17.91 -10.05 -9.69
N ARG A 123 -19.24 -10.14 -9.59
CA ARG A 123 -20.07 -10.85 -10.57
C ARG A 123 -20.66 -9.95 -11.64
N GLY A 124 -20.66 -8.63 -11.42
CA GLY A 124 -21.21 -7.63 -12.33
C GLY A 124 -20.15 -6.95 -13.20
N GLY A 125 -20.56 -6.41 -14.34
CA GLY A 125 -19.73 -5.55 -15.17
C GLY A 125 -19.48 -4.21 -14.50
N VAL A 126 -18.33 -3.59 -14.79
CA VAL A 126 -17.99 -2.21 -14.37
C VAL A 126 -17.48 -1.47 -15.60
N GLY A 127 -17.99 -0.25 -15.79
CA GLY A 127 -17.53 0.67 -16.82
C GLY A 127 -16.96 1.94 -16.18
N VAL A 128 -16.03 2.58 -16.88
CA VAL A 128 -15.60 3.95 -16.59
C VAL A 128 -16.39 4.85 -17.55
N PHE A 129 -17.16 5.75 -16.99
CA PHE A 129 -17.94 6.72 -17.76
C PHE A 129 -17.29 8.09 -17.57
N SER A 130 -17.05 8.83 -18.66
CA SER A 130 -16.75 10.25 -18.60
C SER A 130 -18.05 11.02 -18.44
N GLU A 131 -18.13 11.91 -17.49
CA GLU A 131 -19.17 12.95 -17.50
C GLU A 131 -18.84 13.91 -18.64
N GLU A 132 -19.71 14.00 -19.67
CA GLU A 132 -19.69 15.05 -20.69
C GLU A 132 -20.37 16.29 -20.16
#